data_2d17f265afbc26f5b5aaefeacdf708df
#
_entry.id   2d17f265afbc26f5b5aaefeacdf708df
#
_cell.length_a   1.000
_cell.length_b   1.000
_cell.length_c   1.000
_cell.angle_alpha   90.00
_cell.angle_beta   90.00
_cell.angle_gamma   90.00
#
_symmetry.space_group_name_H-M   'P 1'
#
loop_
_entity.id
_entity.type
_entity.pdbx_description
1 polymer ?
#
loop_
_entity_poly.entity_id
_entity_poly.type
_entity_poly.pdbx_seq_one_letter_code
_entity_poly.pdbx_strand_id
1 'polypeptide(L)'
;MKKIVSLFILTLFIFSGSISAQKKGFYENVQKKNVNKLLDDFNTFAGNADFDKYFDCFAEESTFIGTDATEVWNKKEFKEWAKPFFDKKTTWNFKSLKRNIYFSKDGNYAWFDEILDTQMKICRGSGVVEKIGGKWKVKQYVLSVTVPNEVVDEVTKIKSPIEDALIQKLK
;
A
#
# COMPACT_ATOMS: atom_id res chain seq x y z
N MET A 1 2.44 -57.25 13.71
CA MET A 1 2.50 -56.54 12.42
C MET A 1 1.55 -55.32 12.31
N LYS A 2 0.32 -55.33 12.88
CA LYS A 2 -0.62 -54.17 12.78
C LYS A 2 -0.18 -52.90 13.49
N LYS A 3 0.61 -52.94 14.56
CA LYS A 3 1.09 -51.74 15.30
C LYS A 3 2.21 -50.93 14.57
N ILE A 4 3.02 -51.60 13.76
CA ILE A 4 4.12 -50.96 13.01
C ILE A 4 3.58 -50.16 11.82
N VAL A 5 2.50 -50.66 11.18
CA VAL A 5 1.85 -49.95 10.04
C VAL A 5 1.19 -48.65 10.52
N SER A 6 0.58 -48.63 11.71
CA SER A 6 -0.06 -47.44 12.28
C SER A 6 0.95 -46.35 12.61
N LEU A 7 2.14 -46.69 13.05
CA LEU A 7 3.20 -45.72 13.35
C LEU A 7 3.79 -45.08 12.08
N PHE A 8 3.91 -45.88 11.01
CA PHE A 8 4.41 -45.37 9.72
C PHE A 8 3.47 -44.39 9.05
N ILE A 9 2.16 -44.61 9.17
CA ILE A 9 1.13 -43.70 8.61
C ILE A 9 1.11 -42.38 9.39
N LEU A 10 1.29 -42.40 10.71
CA LEU A 10 1.31 -41.20 11.53
C LEU A 10 2.54 -40.32 11.24
N THR A 11 3.71 -40.92 11.02
CA THR A 11 4.93 -40.18 10.64
C THR A 11 4.85 -39.56 9.23
N LEU A 12 4.19 -40.22 8.28
CA LEU A 12 3.97 -39.65 6.93
C LEU A 12 3.05 -38.42 6.97
N PHE A 13 2.01 -38.41 7.81
CA PHE A 13 1.10 -37.27 7.97
C PHE A 13 1.76 -36.05 8.59
N ILE A 14 2.64 -36.22 9.57
CA ILE A 14 3.39 -35.12 10.20
C ILE A 14 4.39 -34.51 9.20
N PHE A 15 5.03 -35.33 8.37
CA PHE A 15 6.02 -34.84 7.39
C PHE A 15 5.36 -34.06 6.24
N SER A 16 4.17 -34.46 5.78
CA SER A 16 3.43 -33.75 4.73
C SER A 16 2.90 -32.39 5.19
N GLY A 17 2.48 -32.26 6.44
CA GLY A 17 2.04 -30.98 7.03
C GLY A 17 3.19 -29.95 7.12
N SER A 18 4.39 -30.39 7.51
CA SER A 18 5.56 -29.54 7.62
C SER A 18 6.02 -28.99 6.26
N ILE A 19 6.00 -29.80 5.21
CA ILE A 19 6.36 -29.39 3.84
C ILE A 19 5.37 -28.36 3.30
N SER A 20 4.07 -28.51 3.54
CA SER A 20 3.05 -27.58 3.09
C SER A 20 3.17 -26.21 3.78
N ALA A 21 3.41 -26.19 5.10
CA ALA A 21 3.61 -24.96 5.85
C ALA A 21 4.88 -24.21 5.40
N GLN A 22 5.97 -24.95 5.15
CA GLN A 22 7.22 -24.37 4.67
C GLN A 22 7.09 -23.79 3.25
N LYS A 23 6.38 -24.46 2.33
CA LYS A 23 6.08 -23.94 0.98
C LYS A 23 5.22 -22.68 1.04
N LYS A 24 4.21 -22.62 1.92
CA LYS A 24 3.37 -21.46 2.13
C LYS A 24 4.18 -20.27 2.64
N GLY A 25 5.01 -20.46 3.65
CA GLY A 25 5.88 -19.41 4.21
C GLY A 25 6.89 -18.88 3.18
N PHE A 26 7.48 -19.77 2.37
CA PHE A 26 8.39 -19.39 1.30
C PHE A 26 7.66 -18.55 0.22
N TYR A 27 6.47 -18.97 -0.20
CA TYR A 27 5.67 -18.26 -1.19
C TYR A 27 5.28 -16.85 -0.67
N GLU A 28 4.81 -16.76 0.56
CA GLU A 28 4.44 -15.47 1.18
C GLU A 28 5.62 -14.52 1.26
N ASN A 29 6.82 -15.00 1.63
CA ASN A 29 8.04 -14.19 1.65
C ASN A 29 8.41 -13.66 0.26
N VAL A 30 8.25 -14.47 -0.80
CA VAL A 30 8.48 -14.03 -2.18
C VAL A 30 7.47 -12.95 -2.58
N GLN A 31 6.19 -13.14 -2.27
CA GLN A 31 5.15 -12.15 -2.58
C GLN A 31 5.37 -10.84 -1.80
N LYS A 32 5.78 -10.93 -0.55
CA LYS A 32 6.14 -9.75 0.26
C LYS A 32 7.27 -8.93 -0.36
N LYS A 33 8.31 -9.59 -0.89
CA LYS A 33 9.38 -8.92 -1.64
C LYS A 33 8.85 -8.24 -2.90
N ASN A 34 7.95 -8.89 -3.64
CA ASN A 34 7.37 -8.33 -4.87
C ASN A 34 6.48 -7.11 -4.59
N VAL A 35 5.67 -7.14 -3.52
CA VAL A 35 4.86 -5.99 -3.09
C VAL A 35 5.76 -4.85 -2.60
N ASN A 36 6.80 -5.14 -1.81
CA ASN A 36 7.78 -4.13 -1.40
C ASN A 36 8.42 -3.46 -2.63
N LYS A 37 8.86 -4.26 -3.60
CA LYS A 37 9.45 -3.73 -4.83
C LYS A 37 8.47 -2.82 -5.59
N LEU A 38 7.21 -3.21 -5.74
CA LEU A 38 6.19 -2.36 -6.36
C LEU A 38 6.10 -1.00 -5.67
N LEU A 39 6.01 -0.99 -4.33
CA LEU A 39 5.83 0.24 -3.55
C LEU A 39 7.11 1.10 -3.49
N ASP A 40 8.29 0.48 -3.56
CA ASP A 40 9.56 1.20 -3.69
C ASP A 40 9.71 1.80 -5.08
N ASP A 41 9.37 1.06 -6.14
CA ASP A 41 9.33 1.55 -7.52
C ASP A 41 8.32 2.71 -7.65
N PHE A 42 7.14 2.58 -7.06
CA PHE A 42 6.09 3.61 -7.02
C PHE A 42 6.64 4.95 -6.47
N ASN A 43 7.28 4.93 -5.30
CA ASN A 43 7.89 6.12 -4.73
C ASN A 43 9.07 6.63 -5.57
N THR A 44 9.90 5.73 -6.11
CA THR A 44 11.07 6.09 -6.94
C THR A 44 10.65 6.75 -8.24
N PHE A 45 9.63 6.22 -8.93
CA PHE A 45 9.16 6.79 -10.18
C PHE A 45 8.51 8.15 -9.99
N ALA A 46 7.80 8.37 -8.87
CA ALA A 46 7.32 9.69 -8.50
C ALA A 46 8.49 10.67 -8.31
N GLY A 47 9.48 10.31 -7.49
CA GLY A 47 10.65 11.15 -7.21
C GLY A 47 11.50 11.48 -8.44
N ASN A 48 11.53 10.59 -9.43
CA ASN A 48 12.22 10.78 -10.69
C ASN A 48 11.38 11.47 -11.78
N ALA A 49 10.13 11.82 -11.48
CA ALA A 49 9.15 12.33 -12.44
C ALA A 49 8.95 11.42 -13.68
N ASP A 50 9.01 10.09 -13.48
CA ASP A 50 8.78 9.08 -14.52
C ASP A 50 7.28 8.75 -14.59
N PHE A 51 6.55 9.58 -15.32
CA PHE A 51 5.10 9.56 -15.39
C PHE A 51 4.53 8.20 -15.79
N ASP A 52 5.04 7.63 -16.88
CA ASP A 52 4.51 6.40 -17.43
C ASP A 52 4.74 5.21 -16.49
N LYS A 53 5.94 5.08 -15.92
CA LYS A 53 6.24 4.01 -14.96
C LYS A 53 5.49 4.19 -13.63
N TYR A 54 5.33 5.44 -13.18
CA TYR A 54 4.53 5.73 -11.98
C TYR A 54 3.09 5.23 -12.13
N PHE A 55 2.45 5.60 -13.24
CA PHE A 55 1.05 5.22 -13.50
C PHE A 55 0.89 3.76 -13.94
N ASP A 56 1.97 3.10 -14.43
CA ASP A 56 1.95 1.64 -14.64
C ASP A 56 1.93 0.86 -13.33
N CYS A 57 2.34 1.45 -12.21
CA CYS A 57 2.19 0.82 -10.89
C CYS A 57 0.73 0.63 -10.48
N PHE A 58 -0.20 1.43 -11.00
CA PHE A 58 -1.62 1.35 -10.67
C PHE A 58 -2.36 0.29 -11.48
N ALA A 59 -3.34 -0.35 -10.86
CA ALA A 59 -4.38 -1.10 -11.55
C ALA A 59 -5.24 -0.13 -12.39
N GLU A 60 -5.94 -0.63 -13.42
CA GLU A 60 -6.77 0.23 -14.26
C GLU A 60 -7.90 0.86 -13.46
N GLU A 61 -8.62 0.04 -12.69
CA GLU A 61 -9.64 0.50 -11.76
C GLU A 61 -9.06 0.75 -10.37
N SER A 62 -8.25 1.78 -10.22
CA SER A 62 -7.62 2.15 -8.96
C SER A 62 -8.08 3.52 -8.46
N THR A 63 -7.88 3.75 -7.16
CA THR A 63 -8.21 5.01 -6.49
C THR A 63 -6.97 5.53 -5.75
N PHE A 64 -6.68 6.82 -5.93
CA PHE A 64 -5.74 7.56 -5.11
C PHE A 64 -6.50 8.54 -4.23
N ILE A 65 -6.20 8.54 -2.94
CA ILE A 65 -6.78 9.44 -1.94
C ILE A 65 -5.62 10.26 -1.38
N GLY A 66 -5.67 11.56 -1.62
CA GLY A 66 -4.65 12.50 -1.19
C GLY A 66 -4.82 12.96 0.25
N THR A 67 -4.06 13.99 0.62
CA THR A 67 -4.00 14.49 2.00
C THR A 67 -5.13 15.45 2.37
N ASP A 68 -5.79 16.04 1.38
CA ASP A 68 -6.99 16.85 1.57
C ASP A 68 -8.25 15.99 1.50
N ALA A 69 -9.26 16.31 2.29
CA ALA A 69 -10.50 15.53 2.37
C ALA A 69 -11.29 15.48 1.05
N THR A 70 -11.01 16.36 0.12
CA THR A 70 -11.65 16.44 -1.22
C THR A 70 -10.86 15.70 -2.29
N GLU A 71 -9.67 15.24 -1.99
CA GLU A 71 -8.75 14.60 -2.94
C GLU A 71 -9.01 13.10 -3.06
N VAL A 72 -9.99 12.73 -3.87
CA VAL A 72 -10.31 11.34 -4.21
C VAL A 72 -10.39 11.23 -5.72
N TRP A 73 -9.47 10.50 -6.34
CA TRP A 73 -9.36 10.37 -7.79
C TRP A 73 -9.34 8.91 -8.23
N ASN A 74 -10.03 8.59 -9.31
CA ASN A 74 -9.71 7.40 -10.09
C ASN A 74 -8.39 7.59 -10.85
N LYS A 75 -7.85 6.54 -11.44
CA LYS A 75 -6.56 6.57 -12.15
C LYS A 75 -6.50 7.64 -13.24
N LYS A 76 -7.57 7.81 -14.01
CA LYS A 76 -7.63 8.79 -15.11
C LYS A 76 -7.56 10.21 -14.57
N GLU A 77 -8.41 10.55 -13.61
CA GLU A 77 -8.45 11.85 -12.96
C GLU A 77 -7.11 12.18 -12.28
N PHE A 78 -6.52 11.20 -11.61
CA PHE A 78 -5.22 11.37 -10.97
C PHE A 78 -4.10 11.61 -11.99
N LYS A 79 -4.11 10.92 -13.14
CA LYS A 79 -3.18 11.18 -14.24
C LYS A 79 -3.29 12.60 -14.76
N GLU A 80 -4.51 13.09 -14.97
CA GLU A 80 -4.77 14.45 -15.46
C GLU A 80 -4.30 15.49 -14.44
N TRP A 81 -4.60 15.32 -13.17
CA TRP A 81 -4.17 16.20 -12.08
C TRP A 81 -2.63 16.20 -11.90
N ALA A 82 -2.01 15.05 -11.94
CA ALA A 82 -0.56 14.89 -11.69
C ALA A 82 0.31 15.35 -12.87
N LYS A 83 -0.19 15.26 -14.12
CA LYS A 83 0.60 15.52 -15.34
C LYS A 83 1.43 16.81 -15.29
N PRO A 84 0.89 17.99 -14.90
CA PRO A 84 1.68 19.21 -14.84
C PRO A 84 2.88 19.16 -13.88
N PHE A 85 2.78 18.40 -12.79
CA PHE A 85 3.88 18.25 -11.82
C PHE A 85 5.00 17.38 -12.39
N PHE A 86 4.63 16.30 -13.09
CA PHE A 86 5.60 15.44 -13.76
C PHE A 86 6.31 16.15 -14.91
N ASP A 87 5.59 16.91 -15.73
CA ASP A 87 6.18 17.69 -16.84
C ASP A 87 7.19 18.74 -16.36
N LYS A 88 6.89 19.38 -15.23
CA LYS A 88 7.77 20.38 -14.61
C LYS A 88 8.86 19.77 -13.72
N LYS A 89 8.86 18.44 -13.52
CA LYS A 89 9.74 17.73 -12.58
C LYS A 89 9.65 18.27 -11.14
N THR A 90 8.48 18.69 -10.73
CA THR A 90 8.15 19.19 -9.38
C THR A 90 7.28 18.19 -8.61
N THR A 91 7.51 16.91 -8.82
CA THR A 91 6.81 15.80 -8.19
C THR A 91 7.21 15.62 -6.72
N TRP A 92 6.54 14.72 -6.04
CA TRP A 92 6.81 14.36 -4.66
C TRP A 92 7.89 13.28 -4.57
N ASN A 93 8.71 13.37 -3.52
CA ASN A 93 9.75 12.39 -3.23
C ASN A 93 9.52 11.84 -1.83
N PHE A 94 9.02 10.61 -1.74
CA PHE A 94 8.68 9.94 -0.49
C PHE A 94 9.66 8.81 -0.22
N LYS A 95 10.16 8.74 1.03
CA LYS A 95 11.03 7.66 1.48
C LYS A 95 10.31 6.82 2.52
N SER A 96 10.08 5.55 2.21
CA SER A 96 9.51 4.61 3.19
C SER A 96 10.51 4.34 4.32
N LEU A 97 10.10 4.61 5.55
CA LEU A 97 10.88 4.36 6.78
C LEU A 97 10.52 3.02 7.40
N LYS A 98 9.25 2.63 7.29
CA LYS A 98 8.73 1.36 7.80
C LYS A 98 7.51 0.96 6.99
N ARG A 99 7.38 -0.33 6.67
CA ARG A 99 6.22 -0.86 5.95
C ARG A 99 5.80 -2.21 6.52
N ASN A 100 4.50 -2.39 6.69
CA ASN A 100 3.88 -3.67 7.00
C ASN A 100 3.03 -4.11 5.80
N ILE A 101 3.02 -5.40 5.49
CA ILE A 101 2.27 -5.98 4.36
C ILE A 101 1.58 -7.24 4.85
N TYR A 102 0.30 -7.36 4.54
CA TYR A 102 -0.58 -8.47 4.91
C TYR A 102 -1.27 -8.99 3.66
N PHE A 103 -1.51 -10.31 3.58
CA PHE A 103 -2.07 -10.97 2.40
C PHE A 103 -3.46 -11.53 2.66
N SER A 104 -4.32 -11.49 1.63
CA SER A 104 -5.56 -12.25 1.61
C SER A 104 -5.28 -13.76 1.57
N LYS A 105 -6.26 -14.56 1.99
CA LYS A 105 -6.11 -16.04 2.05
C LYS A 105 -5.81 -16.66 0.68
N ASP A 106 -6.36 -16.08 -0.37
CA ASP A 106 -6.19 -16.53 -1.77
C ASP A 106 -4.91 -15.99 -2.42
N GLY A 107 -4.22 -15.02 -1.76
CA GLY A 107 -2.98 -14.42 -2.25
C GLY A 107 -3.14 -13.49 -3.45
N ASN A 108 -4.36 -13.05 -3.78
CA ASN A 108 -4.64 -12.14 -4.89
C ASN A 108 -4.66 -10.68 -4.49
N TYR A 109 -4.85 -10.39 -3.20
CA TYR A 109 -4.81 -9.07 -2.61
C TYR A 109 -3.79 -9.00 -1.48
N ALA A 110 -3.21 -7.83 -1.29
CA ALA A 110 -2.50 -7.48 -0.09
C ALA A 110 -2.86 -6.05 0.32
N TRP A 111 -2.90 -5.80 1.62
CA TRP A 111 -3.01 -4.45 2.16
C TRP A 111 -1.73 -4.10 2.91
N PHE A 112 -1.44 -2.84 2.96
CA PHE A 112 -0.22 -2.34 3.58
C PHE A 112 -0.45 -1.04 4.31
N ASP A 113 0.43 -0.75 5.24
CA ASP A 113 0.65 0.56 5.81
C ASP A 113 2.15 0.88 5.80
N GLU A 114 2.49 2.15 5.65
CA GLU A 114 3.87 2.61 5.70
C GLU A 114 3.99 3.99 6.36
N ILE A 115 5.13 4.20 7.01
CA ILE A 115 5.56 5.50 7.51
C ILE A 115 6.52 6.08 6.49
N LEU A 116 6.25 7.30 6.06
CA LEU A 116 6.97 8.00 5.01
C LEU A 116 7.66 9.25 5.57
N ASP A 117 8.92 9.45 5.18
CA ASP A 117 9.58 10.75 5.26
C ASP A 117 9.28 11.52 3.96
N THR A 118 8.69 12.70 4.10
CA THR A 118 8.22 13.53 2.99
C THR A 118 8.54 15.00 3.21
N GLN A 119 8.30 15.84 2.19
CA GLN A 119 8.36 17.30 2.35
C GLN A 119 7.34 17.85 3.37
N MET A 120 6.28 17.09 3.66
CA MET A 120 5.27 17.39 4.71
C MET A 120 5.65 16.77 6.07
N LYS A 121 6.90 16.32 6.24
CA LYS A 121 7.38 15.52 7.36
C LYS A 121 6.78 14.13 7.37
N ILE A 122 6.46 13.57 8.55
CA ILE A 122 5.96 12.21 8.65
C ILE A 122 4.55 12.13 8.09
N CYS A 123 4.39 11.29 7.05
CA CYS A 123 3.10 10.90 6.51
C CYS A 123 2.87 9.40 6.71
N ARG A 124 1.63 8.99 6.58
CA ARG A 124 1.23 7.59 6.50
C ARG A 124 0.71 7.31 5.10
N GLY A 125 1.35 6.35 4.41
CA GLY A 125 0.78 5.68 3.26
C GLY A 125 0.06 4.43 3.71
N SER A 126 -1.10 4.13 3.13
CA SER A 126 -1.78 2.86 3.30
C SER A 126 -2.54 2.51 2.03
N GLY A 127 -2.86 1.24 1.82
CA GLY A 127 -3.58 0.89 0.61
C GLY A 127 -3.75 -0.59 0.40
N VAL A 128 -4.26 -0.90 -0.78
CA VAL A 128 -4.48 -2.25 -1.28
C VAL A 128 -3.75 -2.42 -2.59
N VAL A 129 -3.08 -3.55 -2.75
CA VAL A 129 -2.50 -4.01 -4.01
C VAL A 129 -3.20 -5.27 -4.47
N GLU A 130 -3.43 -5.38 -5.77
CA GLU A 130 -4.07 -6.49 -6.44
C GLU A 130 -3.10 -7.20 -7.37
N LYS A 131 -3.18 -8.53 -7.46
CA LYS A 131 -2.34 -9.32 -8.35
C LYS A 131 -3.07 -9.58 -9.66
N ILE A 132 -2.65 -8.89 -10.72
CA ILE A 132 -3.24 -8.94 -12.06
C ILE A 132 -2.22 -9.56 -13.03
N GLY A 133 -2.57 -10.65 -13.69
CA GLY A 133 -1.68 -11.32 -14.63
C GLY A 133 -0.32 -11.73 -14.01
N GLY A 134 -0.31 -12.08 -12.73
CA GLY A 134 0.90 -12.44 -11.99
C GLY A 134 1.73 -11.26 -11.46
N LYS A 135 1.37 -10.03 -11.78
CA LYS A 135 2.05 -8.79 -11.33
C LYS A 135 1.20 -8.07 -10.28
N TRP A 136 1.85 -7.51 -9.27
CA TRP A 136 1.18 -6.66 -8.28
C TRP A 136 0.97 -5.26 -8.85
N LYS A 137 -0.20 -4.68 -8.58
CA LYS A 137 -0.61 -3.32 -8.96
C LYS A 137 -1.30 -2.63 -7.79
N VAL A 138 -1.11 -1.34 -7.65
CA VAL A 138 -1.80 -0.53 -6.64
C VAL A 138 -3.28 -0.42 -7.03
N LYS A 139 -4.16 -0.92 -6.16
CA LYS A 139 -5.62 -0.84 -6.32
C LYS A 139 -6.20 0.36 -5.58
N GLN A 140 -5.66 0.66 -4.42
CA GLN A 140 -5.98 1.86 -3.65
C GLN A 140 -4.72 2.34 -2.93
N TYR A 141 -4.51 3.64 -2.93
CA TYR A 141 -3.50 4.29 -2.11
C TYR A 141 -4.12 5.46 -1.36
N VAL A 142 -3.84 5.55 -0.08
CA VAL A 142 -4.26 6.65 0.80
C VAL A 142 -3.01 7.28 1.38
N LEU A 143 -2.85 8.58 1.19
CA LEU A 143 -1.79 9.37 1.81
C LEU A 143 -2.41 10.27 2.89
N SER A 144 -1.86 10.23 4.09
CA SER A 144 -2.32 11.07 5.20
C SER A 144 -1.15 11.74 5.90
N VAL A 145 -1.27 13.02 6.20
CA VAL A 145 -0.36 13.72 7.10
C VAL A 145 -0.61 13.22 8.53
N THR A 146 0.43 12.81 9.24
CA THR A 146 0.30 12.43 10.64
C THR A 146 0.53 13.66 11.54
N VAL A 147 -0.27 13.76 12.60
CA VAL A 147 -0.16 14.83 13.58
C VAL A 147 0.32 14.22 14.90
N PRO A 148 1.43 14.72 15.49
CA PRO A 148 1.84 14.33 16.84
C PRO A 148 0.76 14.71 17.87
N ASN A 149 0.55 13.82 18.85
CA ASN A 149 -0.48 14.04 19.87
C ASN A 149 -0.28 15.35 20.67
N GLU A 150 0.96 15.78 20.80
CA GLU A 150 1.34 16.99 21.55
C GLU A 150 0.83 18.28 20.91
N VAL A 151 0.51 18.26 19.61
CA VAL A 151 0.08 19.47 18.85
C VAL A 151 -1.30 19.30 18.20
N VAL A 152 -2.01 18.21 18.49
CA VAL A 152 -3.29 17.92 17.84
C VAL A 152 -4.35 18.99 18.07
N ASP A 153 -4.40 19.57 19.27
CA ASP A 153 -5.34 20.64 19.61
C ASP A 153 -5.08 21.93 18.82
N GLU A 154 -3.81 22.26 18.60
CA GLU A 154 -3.41 23.43 17.82
C GLU A 154 -3.75 23.24 16.35
N VAL A 155 -3.44 22.07 15.79
CA VAL A 155 -3.81 21.72 14.41
C VAL A 155 -5.33 21.73 14.24
N THR A 156 -6.09 21.20 15.20
CA THR A 156 -7.55 21.21 15.18
C THR A 156 -8.10 22.64 15.13
N LYS A 157 -7.56 23.56 15.92
CA LYS A 157 -7.97 24.98 15.90
C LYS A 157 -7.73 25.62 14.53
N ILE A 158 -6.60 25.29 13.89
CA ILE A 158 -6.24 25.85 12.58
C ILE A 158 -7.16 25.32 11.48
N LYS A 159 -7.51 24.01 11.50
CA LYS A 159 -8.35 23.38 10.47
C LYS A 159 -9.86 23.69 10.63
N SER A 160 -10.33 23.86 11.85
CA SER A 160 -11.77 23.98 12.16
C SER A 160 -12.50 24.99 11.26
N PRO A 161 -12.01 26.23 11.02
CA PRO A 161 -12.74 27.18 10.17
C PRO A 161 -12.95 26.72 8.74
N ILE A 162 -12.06 25.87 8.24
CA ILE A 162 -12.11 25.32 6.86
C ILE A 162 -12.97 24.06 6.85
N GLU A 163 -12.70 23.13 7.78
CA GLU A 163 -13.34 21.80 7.77
C GLU A 163 -14.79 21.85 8.27
N ASP A 164 -15.16 22.76 9.19
CA ASP A 164 -16.54 22.91 9.64
C ASP A 164 -17.48 23.25 8.48
N ALA A 165 -17.04 24.09 7.55
CA ALA A 165 -17.79 24.37 6.33
C ALA A 165 -17.96 23.13 5.44
N LEU A 166 -16.92 22.33 5.29
CA LEU A 166 -16.98 21.07 4.53
C LEU A 166 -17.88 20.04 5.22
N ILE A 167 -17.77 19.90 6.56
CA ILE A 167 -18.61 19.00 7.36
C ILE A 167 -20.10 19.35 7.18
N GLN A 168 -20.47 20.64 7.20
CA GLN A 168 -21.85 21.04 6.96
C GLN A 168 -22.35 20.74 5.55
N LYS A 169 -21.46 20.83 4.55
CA LYS A 169 -21.80 20.50 3.17
C LYS A 169 -21.99 18.98 2.94
N LEU A 170 -21.33 18.13 3.73
CA LEU A 170 -21.37 16.67 3.60
C LEU A 170 -22.49 16.01 4.42
N LYS A 171 -23.16 16.75 5.31
CA LYS A 171 -24.34 16.32 6.08
C LYS A 171 -25.64 16.51 5.30
#